data_132ef07f2b1c2504223c8a6e5b422197
#
_entry.id   132ef07f2b1c2504223c8a6e5b422197
#
_cell.length_a   1.000
_cell.length_b   1.000
_cell.length_c   1.000
_cell.angle_alpha   90.00
_cell.angle_beta   90.00
_cell.angle_gamma   90.00
#
_symmetry.space_group_name_H-M   'P 1'
#
loop_
_entity.id
_entity.type
_entity.pdbx_description
1 polymer ?
#
loop_
_entity_poly.entity_id
_entity_poly.type
_entity_poly.pdbx_seq_one_letter_code
_entity_poly.pdbx_strand_id
1 'polypeptide(L)'
;MKPFLWLLAALVLPGCIVFDKKSEAVSFHRFEAPEAAPTKAQPLIHVPRASLPASVRRPAVVLLTPGSQVLIDDAHRWTASLDRLVAETIARHLTREAGCPTVVETPDAPHFTLILECERFEVVNERRAALTIRYRLERADGSAVAGGTSAGVEPMAALDAPAFVAAQSRNLGKVGRAIAETVRALPASQFPSR
;
A
#
# COMPACT_ATOMS: atom_id res chain seq x y z
N MET A 1 1.67 -76.33 -16.10
CA MET A 1 2.44 -75.10 -16.34
C MET A 1 1.49 -73.94 -16.69
N LYS A 2 0.66 -73.44 -15.81
CA LYS A 2 -0.19 -72.25 -16.09
C LYS A 2 -0.73 -71.49 -14.84
N PRO A 3 -0.09 -71.45 -13.66
CA PRO A 3 -0.53 -70.51 -12.65
C PRO A 3 0.38 -69.31 -12.42
N PHE A 4 1.50 -69.15 -13.18
CA PHE A 4 2.49 -68.12 -12.89
C PHE A 4 2.21 -66.76 -13.61
N LEU A 5 1.26 -66.76 -14.53
CA LEU A 5 0.96 -65.57 -15.35
C LEU A 5 -0.01 -64.60 -14.65
N TRP A 6 -0.75 -65.05 -13.63
CA TRP A 6 -1.72 -64.22 -12.89
C TRP A 6 -1.13 -63.40 -11.76
N LEU A 7 0.11 -63.73 -11.33
CA LEU A 7 0.77 -63.00 -10.25
C LEU A 7 1.47 -61.71 -10.71
N LEU A 8 1.67 -61.55 -12.01
CA LEU A 8 2.35 -60.37 -12.56
C LEU A 8 1.39 -59.23 -12.92
N ALA A 9 0.09 -59.48 -12.99
CA ALA A 9 -0.92 -58.47 -13.32
C ALA A 9 -1.38 -57.61 -12.14
N ALA A 10 -0.99 -57.94 -10.90
CA ALA A 10 -1.42 -57.22 -9.69
C ALA A 10 -0.45 -56.10 -9.28
N LEU A 11 0.66 -55.83 -10.00
CA LEU A 11 1.69 -54.89 -9.59
C LEU A 11 1.66 -53.55 -10.33
N VAL A 12 0.65 -53.27 -11.13
CA VAL A 12 0.53 -51.99 -11.85
C VAL A 12 -0.78 -51.29 -11.46
N LEU A 13 -0.93 -51.00 -10.17
CA LEU A 13 -1.83 -49.95 -9.73
C LEU A 13 -0.99 -48.69 -9.56
N PRO A 14 -1.03 -47.72 -10.46
CA PRO A 14 -0.49 -46.40 -10.17
C PRO A 14 -1.31 -45.85 -9.03
N GLY A 15 -0.73 -45.85 -7.81
CA GLY A 15 -1.27 -45.11 -6.69
C GLY A 15 -1.33 -43.64 -7.10
N CYS A 16 -2.50 -43.14 -7.47
CA CYS A 16 -2.78 -41.72 -7.45
C CYS A 16 -2.58 -41.26 -6.03
N ILE A 17 -1.36 -40.81 -5.72
CA ILE A 17 -1.10 -40.03 -4.52
C ILE A 17 -1.87 -38.70 -4.74
N VAL A 18 -3.11 -38.67 -4.28
CA VAL A 18 -3.87 -37.42 -4.15
C VAL A 18 -3.12 -36.64 -3.06
N PHE A 19 -2.26 -35.72 -3.49
CA PHE A 19 -1.75 -34.69 -2.60
C PHE A 19 -2.93 -33.79 -2.23
N ASP A 20 -3.67 -34.18 -1.22
CA ASP A 20 -4.65 -33.30 -0.56
C ASP A 20 -3.89 -32.25 0.28
N LYS A 21 -3.08 -31.44 -0.43
CA LYS A 21 -2.48 -30.28 0.15
C LYS A 21 -3.59 -29.24 0.22
N LYS A 22 -4.34 -29.20 1.33
CA LYS A 22 -5.25 -28.12 1.62
C LYS A 22 -4.48 -26.82 1.44
N SER A 23 -4.74 -26.10 0.35
CA SER A 23 -4.16 -24.77 0.14
C SER A 23 -4.57 -23.91 1.32
N GLU A 24 -3.60 -23.30 1.98
CA GLU A 24 -3.88 -22.31 3.03
C GLU A 24 -4.77 -21.21 2.42
N ALA A 25 -5.79 -20.79 3.18
CA ALA A 25 -6.67 -19.73 2.74
C ALA A 25 -5.89 -18.43 2.58
N VAL A 26 -5.92 -17.85 1.39
CA VAL A 26 -5.26 -16.56 1.14
C VAL A 26 -6.15 -15.43 1.61
N SER A 27 -5.60 -14.58 2.47
CA SER A 27 -6.23 -13.36 2.97
C SER A 27 -5.77 -12.15 2.16
N PHE A 28 -6.71 -11.27 1.79
CA PHE A 28 -6.40 -10.05 1.03
C PHE A 28 -6.52 -8.83 1.93
N HIS A 29 -5.55 -7.92 1.79
CA HIS A 29 -5.42 -6.73 2.61
C HIS A 29 -5.44 -5.44 1.79
N ARG A 30 -6.02 -4.42 2.38
CA ARG A 30 -5.94 -3.02 1.95
C ARG A 30 -5.75 -2.14 3.18
N PHE A 31 -5.31 -0.91 3.00
CA PHE A 31 -5.26 0.03 4.11
C PHE A 31 -6.65 0.55 4.46
N GLU A 32 -6.86 0.78 5.74
CA GLU A 32 -8.02 1.52 6.22
C GLU A 32 -7.87 2.99 5.85
N ALA A 33 -8.90 3.56 5.29
CA ALA A 33 -8.98 4.98 4.96
C ALA A 33 -10.42 5.47 5.17
N PRO A 34 -10.60 6.73 5.57
CA PRO A 34 -11.94 7.27 5.76
C PRO A 34 -12.69 7.34 4.44
N GLU A 35 -13.99 7.14 4.50
CA GLU A 35 -14.88 7.58 3.44
C GLU A 35 -15.02 9.10 3.51
N ALA A 36 -14.82 9.77 2.40
CA ALA A 36 -14.92 11.22 2.33
C ALA A 36 -15.36 11.68 0.95
N ALA A 37 -16.23 12.66 0.93
CA ALA A 37 -16.55 13.43 -0.26
C ALA A 37 -15.86 14.80 -0.18
N PRO A 38 -15.44 15.39 -1.30
CA PRO A 38 -14.86 16.73 -1.30
C PRO A 38 -15.91 17.76 -0.89
N THR A 39 -15.50 18.71 -0.04
CA THR A 39 -16.36 19.84 0.41
C THR A 39 -16.03 21.13 -0.32
N LYS A 40 -14.95 21.14 -1.10
CA LYS A 40 -14.47 22.25 -1.92
C LYS A 40 -14.34 21.81 -3.37
N ALA A 41 -14.52 22.75 -4.30
CA ALA A 41 -14.31 22.46 -5.72
C ALA A 41 -12.83 22.47 -6.12
N GLN A 42 -11.99 23.16 -5.36
CA GLN A 42 -10.55 23.31 -5.65
C GLN A 42 -9.72 23.45 -4.36
N PRO A 43 -8.40 23.16 -4.41
CA PRO A 43 -7.69 22.65 -5.59
C PRO A 43 -8.03 21.20 -5.91
N LEU A 44 -8.03 20.83 -7.20
CA LEU A 44 -8.00 19.43 -7.61
C LEU A 44 -6.58 18.89 -7.44
N ILE A 45 -6.42 17.72 -6.83
CA ILE A 45 -5.10 17.11 -6.59
C ILE A 45 -5.06 15.73 -7.22
N HIS A 46 -4.16 15.56 -8.19
CA HIS A 46 -3.80 14.27 -8.74
C HIS A 46 -2.76 13.61 -7.84
N VAL A 47 -3.02 12.38 -7.43
CA VAL A 47 -2.11 11.57 -6.60
C VAL A 47 -1.69 10.33 -7.39
N PRO A 48 -0.63 10.40 -8.19
CA PRO A 48 -0.15 9.25 -8.96
C PRO A 48 0.35 8.14 -8.02
N ARG A 49 0.65 6.98 -8.57
CA ARG A 49 1.21 5.87 -7.82
C ARG A 49 2.45 6.30 -7.05
N ALA A 50 2.54 5.89 -5.80
CA ALA A 50 3.68 6.21 -4.95
C ALA A 50 4.95 5.47 -5.42
N SER A 51 6.12 6.11 -5.31
CA SER A 51 7.38 5.41 -5.43
C SER A 51 7.64 4.62 -4.14
N LEU A 52 7.96 3.32 -4.27
CA LEU A 52 8.21 2.42 -3.14
C LEU A 52 9.55 1.71 -3.29
N PRO A 53 10.21 1.32 -2.18
CA PRO A 53 11.36 0.44 -2.23
C PRO A 53 11.05 -0.87 -2.99
N ALA A 54 11.99 -1.34 -3.80
CA ALA A 54 11.79 -2.53 -4.63
C ALA A 54 11.47 -3.79 -3.79
N SER A 55 12.00 -3.86 -2.58
CA SER A 55 11.82 -4.98 -1.65
C SER A 55 10.36 -5.24 -1.26
N VAL A 56 9.51 -4.20 -1.23
CA VAL A 56 8.10 -4.30 -0.83
C VAL A 56 7.12 -4.32 -2.01
N ARG A 57 7.60 -4.14 -3.25
CA ARG A 57 6.76 -4.16 -4.46
C ARG A 57 6.42 -5.59 -4.90
N ARG A 58 5.62 -6.28 -4.07
CA ARG A 58 5.18 -7.66 -4.30
C ARG A 58 3.69 -7.80 -4.00
N PRO A 59 3.01 -8.80 -4.59
CA PRO A 59 1.62 -9.11 -4.22
C PRO A 59 1.46 -9.59 -2.78
N ALA A 60 2.46 -10.32 -2.24
CA ALA A 60 2.48 -10.76 -0.85
C ALA A 60 2.82 -9.61 0.12
N VAL A 61 2.31 -9.68 1.34
CA VAL A 61 2.72 -8.76 2.41
C VAL A 61 4.14 -9.11 2.84
N VAL A 62 5.01 -8.09 2.83
CA VAL A 62 6.43 -8.22 3.17
C VAL A 62 6.72 -7.41 4.42
N LEU A 63 7.28 -8.07 5.44
CA LEU A 63 7.78 -7.43 6.64
C LEU A 63 9.31 -7.40 6.57
N LEU A 64 9.85 -6.21 6.33
CA LEU A 64 11.29 -5.97 6.47
C LEU A 64 11.58 -5.76 7.96
N THR A 65 12.38 -6.64 8.55
CA THR A 65 12.70 -6.59 9.98
C THR A 65 14.15 -6.17 10.20
N PRO A 66 14.52 -5.71 11.41
CA PRO A 66 15.91 -5.41 11.74
C PRO A 66 16.86 -6.57 11.44
N GLY A 67 18.11 -6.27 11.06
CA GLY A 67 19.12 -7.31 10.77
C GLY A 67 19.02 -7.92 9.38
N SER A 68 18.42 -7.23 8.40
CA SER A 68 18.30 -7.65 6.99
C SER A 68 17.43 -8.88 6.77
N GLN A 69 16.61 -9.26 7.75
CA GLN A 69 15.66 -10.36 7.59
C GLN A 69 14.40 -9.86 6.88
N VAL A 70 13.91 -10.64 5.94
CA VAL A 70 12.70 -10.38 5.17
C VAL A 70 11.73 -11.52 5.42
N LEU A 71 10.57 -11.21 6.01
CA LEU A 71 9.48 -12.15 6.18
C LEU A 71 8.47 -11.91 5.06
N ILE A 72 8.25 -12.92 4.22
CA ILE A 72 7.26 -12.91 3.15
C ILE A 72 6.12 -13.81 3.58
N ASP A 73 4.92 -13.25 3.64
CA ASP A 73 3.72 -13.99 4.01
C ASP A 73 2.86 -14.21 2.76
N ASP A 74 3.03 -15.36 2.12
CA ASP A 74 2.32 -15.70 0.89
C ASP A 74 0.82 -16.00 1.10
N ALA A 75 0.40 -16.27 2.35
CA ALA A 75 -1.00 -16.42 2.73
C ALA A 75 -1.70 -15.06 2.88
N HIS A 76 -0.95 -13.95 2.92
CA HIS A 76 -1.45 -12.60 3.03
C HIS A 76 -1.02 -11.74 1.85
N ARG A 77 -1.98 -11.23 1.08
CA ARG A 77 -1.72 -10.49 -0.16
C ARG A 77 -2.42 -9.14 -0.18
N TRP A 78 -1.87 -8.22 -0.94
CA TRP A 78 -2.50 -6.94 -1.21
C TRP A 78 -3.64 -7.11 -2.24
N THR A 79 -4.75 -6.37 -2.06
CA THR A 79 -5.90 -6.36 -3.00
C THR A 79 -5.57 -5.69 -4.34
N ALA A 80 -4.55 -4.83 -4.35
CA ALA A 80 -4.00 -4.17 -5.54
C ALA A 80 -2.49 -3.95 -5.33
N SER A 81 -1.80 -3.37 -6.30
CA SER A 81 -0.38 -3.04 -6.12
C SER A 81 -0.19 -2.04 -4.97
N LEU A 82 0.84 -2.24 -4.15
CA LEU A 82 1.05 -1.47 -2.93
C LEU A 82 1.23 0.04 -3.20
N ASP A 83 1.87 0.40 -4.31
CA ASP A 83 2.06 1.77 -4.77
C ASP A 83 0.72 2.49 -5.01
N ARG A 84 -0.25 1.77 -5.58
CA ARG A 84 -1.61 2.26 -5.79
C ARG A 84 -2.36 2.37 -4.46
N LEU A 85 -2.29 1.36 -3.60
CA LEU A 85 -2.96 1.37 -2.30
C LEU A 85 -2.49 2.53 -1.41
N VAL A 86 -1.19 2.82 -1.41
CA VAL A 86 -0.64 3.97 -0.69
C VAL A 86 -1.20 5.29 -1.24
N ALA A 87 -1.18 5.46 -2.57
CA ALA A 87 -1.70 6.67 -3.21
C ALA A 87 -3.20 6.88 -2.93
N GLU A 88 -4.02 5.84 -3.10
CA GLU A 88 -5.47 5.89 -2.82
C GLU A 88 -5.77 6.21 -1.36
N THR A 89 -4.99 5.64 -0.43
CA THR A 89 -5.18 5.88 1.00
C THR A 89 -4.85 7.34 1.36
N ILE A 90 -3.72 7.87 0.88
CA ILE A 90 -3.35 9.28 1.07
C ILE A 90 -4.39 10.20 0.42
N ALA A 91 -4.85 9.90 -0.80
CA ALA A 91 -5.87 10.68 -1.49
C ALA A 91 -7.16 10.80 -0.65
N ARG A 92 -7.66 9.70 -0.07
CA ARG A 92 -8.85 9.71 0.80
C ARG A 92 -8.65 10.54 2.07
N HIS A 93 -7.50 10.40 2.73
CA HIS A 93 -7.17 11.23 3.89
C HIS A 93 -7.10 12.71 3.50
N LEU A 94 -6.54 13.03 2.35
CA LEU A 94 -6.45 14.41 1.85
C LEU A 94 -7.84 14.99 1.58
N THR A 95 -8.72 14.25 0.91
CA THR A 95 -10.11 14.67 0.70
C THR A 95 -10.83 14.91 2.03
N ARG A 96 -10.66 14.00 3.00
CA ARG A 96 -11.26 14.11 4.33
C ARG A 96 -10.77 15.34 5.09
N GLU A 97 -9.46 15.52 5.16
CA GLU A 97 -8.83 16.51 6.03
C GLU A 97 -8.74 17.91 5.40
N ALA A 98 -8.47 18.01 4.09
CA ALA A 98 -8.37 19.29 3.39
C ALA A 98 -9.66 19.69 2.66
N GLY A 99 -10.58 18.75 2.46
CA GLY A 99 -11.85 18.98 1.77
C GLY A 99 -11.74 19.14 0.26
N CYS A 100 -10.54 18.97 -0.32
CA CYS A 100 -10.32 19.12 -1.75
C CYS A 100 -10.55 17.80 -2.51
N PRO A 101 -11.01 17.85 -3.78
CA PRO A 101 -11.13 16.68 -4.61
C PRO A 101 -9.75 16.10 -4.91
N THR A 102 -9.65 14.77 -4.84
CA THR A 102 -8.44 14.03 -5.18
C THR A 102 -8.75 12.95 -6.20
N VAL A 103 -7.83 12.71 -7.11
CA VAL A 103 -7.92 11.66 -8.14
C VAL A 103 -6.60 10.91 -8.25
N VAL A 104 -6.65 9.63 -8.57
CA VAL A 104 -5.47 8.77 -8.76
C VAL A 104 -5.11 8.63 -10.25
N GLU A 105 -6.11 8.73 -11.11
CA GLU A 105 -5.92 8.79 -12.56
C GLU A 105 -5.67 10.25 -12.99
N THR A 106 -4.86 10.45 -14.02
CA THR A 106 -4.51 11.79 -14.52
C THR A 106 -5.76 12.53 -15.01
N PRO A 107 -6.15 13.66 -14.40
CA PRO A 107 -7.31 14.42 -14.85
C PRO A 107 -6.96 15.37 -16.02
N ASP A 108 -7.94 15.65 -16.86
CA ASP A 108 -7.81 16.65 -17.93
C ASP A 108 -7.94 18.09 -17.42
N ALA A 109 -8.52 18.27 -16.23
CA ALA A 109 -8.71 19.59 -15.62
C ALA A 109 -7.40 20.11 -14.97
N PRO A 110 -7.23 21.44 -14.84
CA PRO A 110 -6.10 22.03 -14.11
C PRO A 110 -6.01 21.49 -12.68
N HIS A 111 -4.86 21.01 -12.30
CA HIS A 111 -4.63 20.30 -11.03
C HIS A 111 -3.22 20.51 -10.49
N PHE A 112 -3.03 20.21 -9.22
CA PHE A 112 -1.72 19.91 -8.65
C PHE A 112 -1.43 18.43 -8.75
N THR A 113 -0.16 18.07 -8.88
CA THR A 113 0.29 16.68 -8.77
C THR A 113 1.00 16.49 -7.43
N LEU A 114 0.54 15.55 -6.62
CA LEU A 114 1.17 15.16 -5.37
C LEU A 114 2.06 13.94 -5.57
N ILE A 115 3.36 14.16 -5.68
CA ILE A 115 4.36 13.10 -5.79
C ILE A 115 4.64 12.54 -4.40
N LEU A 116 4.55 11.20 -4.27
CA LEU A 116 4.81 10.47 -3.03
C LEU A 116 6.00 9.53 -3.21
N GLU A 117 7.00 9.67 -2.37
CA GLU A 117 8.19 8.84 -2.33
C GLU A 117 8.32 8.19 -0.96
N CYS A 118 8.06 6.88 -0.88
CA CYS A 118 8.17 6.13 0.35
C CYS A 118 9.63 5.70 0.57
N GLU A 119 10.27 6.28 1.57
CA GLU A 119 11.65 6.00 1.93
C GLU A 119 11.77 4.83 2.91
N ARG A 120 10.77 4.66 3.79
CA ARG A 120 10.72 3.57 4.78
C ARG A 120 9.34 2.93 4.80
N PHE A 121 9.31 1.61 4.77
CA PHE A 121 8.12 0.80 4.92
C PHE A 121 8.54 -0.54 5.54
N GLU A 122 8.73 -0.55 6.86
CA GLU A 122 9.42 -1.65 7.53
C GLU A 122 8.95 -1.85 8.97
N VAL A 123 9.39 -2.93 9.58
CA VAL A 123 9.26 -3.17 11.03
C VAL A 123 10.52 -2.71 11.74
N VAL A 124 10.36 -1.97 12.83
CA VAL A 124 11.44 -1.52 13.69
C VAL A 124 11.18 -1.95 15.14
N ASN A 125 12.24 -2.09 15.93
CA ASN A 125 12.14 -2.40 17.36
C ASN A 125 11.12 -3.53 17.63
N GLU A 126 11.35 -4.68 16.99
CA GLU A 126 10.61 -5.95 17.12
C GLU A 126 9.13 -5.93 16.76
N ARG A 127 8.35 -4.91 17.17
CA ARG A 127 6.90 -4.83 16.95
C ARG A 127 6.40 -3.41 16.69
N ARG A 128 7.10 -2.64 15.91
CA ARG A 128 6.62 -1.31 15.48
C ARG A 128 6.75 -1.19 13.97
N ALA A 129 5.70 -0.77 13.30
CA ALA A 129 5.71 -0.47 11.89
C ALA A 129 6.15 0.98 11.67
N ALA A 130 7.18 1.20 10.88
CA ALA A 130 7.69 2.51 10.49
C ALA A 130 7.31 2.84 9.06
N LEU A 131 6.90 4.07 8.84
CA LEU A 131 6.65 4.67 7.53
C LEU A 131 7.34 6.02 7.46
N THR A 132 8.02 6.29 6.35
CA THR A 132 8.52 7.63 6.01
C THR A 132 8.16 7.92 4.57
N ILE A 133 7.45 9.00 4.33
CA ILE A 133 7.09 9.47 2.99
C ILE A 133 7.62 10.89 2.81
N ARG A 134 8.45 11.08 1.79
CA ARG A 134 8.75 12.39 1.22
C ARG A 134 7.65 12.70 0.22
N TYR A 135 7.13 13.92 0.27
CA TYR A 135 6.10 14.36 -0.65
C TYR A 135 6.45 15.72 -1.27
N ARG A 136 5.97 15.94 -2.47
CA ARG A 136 6.12 17.19 -3.21
C ARG A 136 4.84 17.47 -3.99
N LEU A 137 4.29 18.67 -3.81
CA LEU A 137 3.14 19.17 -4.55
C LEU A 137 3.64 20.06 -5.68
N GLU A 138 3.29 19.71 -6.91
CA GLU A 138 3.77 20.35 -8.13
C GLU A 138 2.62 20.93 -8.95
N ARG A 139 2.90 21.99 -9.69
CA ARG A 139 2.04 22.48 -10.79
C ARG A 139 2.23 21.66 -12.04
N ALA A 140 1.41 21.92 -13.05
CA ALA A 140 1.49 21.28 -14.35
C ALA A 140 2.84 21.52 -15.08
N ASP A 141 3.53 22.61 -14.78
CA ASP A 141 4.86 22.92 -15.32
C ASP A 141 6.02 22.22 -14.57
N GLY A 142 5.69 21.38 -13.55
CA GLY A 142 6.66 20.70 -12.72
C GLY A 142 7.25 21.54 -11.59
N SER A 143 6.85 22.81 -11.45
CA SER A 143 7.32 23.65 -10.35
C SER A 143 6.72 23.21 -9.02
N ALA A 144 7.58 23.01 -8.02
CA ALA A 144 7.12 22.64 -6.67
C ALA A 144 6.51 23.87 -5.97
N VAL A 145 5.34 23.70 -5.37
CA VAL A 145 4.66 24.74 -4.57
C VAL A 145 4.73 24.45 -3.09
N ALA A 146 4.88 23.19 -2.70
CA ALA A 146 5.05 22.76 -1.33
C ALA A 146 5.66 21.36 -1.30
N GLY A 147 6.21 20.98 -0.16
CA GLY A 147 6.74 19.64 0.04
C GLY A 147 7.27 19.46 1.44
N GLY A 148 7.63 18.25 1.75
CA GLY A 148 8.17 17.88 3.05
C GLY A 148 8.37 16.38 3.21
N THR A 149 8.73 16.00 4.42
CA THR A 149 8.83 14.60 4.82
C THR A 149 7.95 14.38 6.04
N SER A 150 7.13 13.34 5.99
CA SER A 150 6.31 12.92 7.12
C SER A 150 6.65 11.48 7.49
N ALA A 151 6.83 11.23 8.79
CA ALA A 151 7.18 9.93 9.32
C ALA A 151 6.22 9.52 10.44
N GLY A 152 5.99 8.23 10.57
CA GLY A 152 5.21 7.63 11.64
C GLY A 152 5.81 6.31 12.08
N VAL A 153 5.64 6.00 13.37
CA VAL A 153 6.00 4.70 13.94
C VAL A 153 4.85 4.26 14.84
N GLU A 154 4.18 3.18 14.44
CA GLU A 154 3.00 2.63 15.12
C GLU A 154 3.28 1.28 15.75
N PRO A 155 2.74 1.00 16.94
CA PRO A 155 2.85 -0.31 17.55
C PRO A 155 2.05 -1.34 16.76
N MET A 156 2.56 -2.57 16.72
CA MET A 156 1.91 -3.76 16.18
C MET A 156 1.49 -4.68 17.34
N ALA A 157 0.30 -5.27 17.26
CA ALA A 157 -0.17 -6.23 18.27
C ALA A 157 0.63 -7.54 18.21
N ALA A 158 1.05 -7.97 17.02
CA ALA A 158 1.88 -9.14 16.77
C ALA A 158 2.86 -8.87 15.61
N LEU A 159 3.86 -9.73 15.44
CA LEU A 159 4.76 -9.67 14.29
C LEU A 159 4.16 -10.53 13.15
N ASP A 160 3.06 -10.05 12.58
CA ASP A 160 2.33 -10.71 11.50
C ASP A 160 1.80 -9.69 10.48
N ALA A 161 1.30 -10.19 9.35
CA ALA A 161 0.81 -9.34 8.26
C ALA A 161 -0.42 -8.50 8.67
N PRO A 162 -1.47 -9.03 9.35
CA PRO A 162 -2.61 -8.23 9.77
C PRO A 162 -2.24 -7.06 10.68
N ALA A 163 -1.40 -7.31 11.69
CA ALA A 163 -0.97 -6.26 12.62
C ALA A 163 -0.09 -5.21 11.93
N PHE A 164 0.76 -5.63 10.98
CA PHE A 164 1.56 -4.72 10.18
C PHE A 164 0.69 -3.81 9.30
N VAL A 165 -0.29 -4.39 8.58
CA VAL A 165 -1.23 -3.62 7.75
C VAL A 165 -2.01 -2.61 8.58
N ALA A 166 -2.52 -3.01 9.75
CA ALA A 166 -3.25 -2.10 10.64
C ALA A 166 -2.36 -0.96 11.16
N ALA A 167 -1.11 -1.25 11.53
CA ALA A 167 -0.16 -0.23 11.96
C ALA A 167 0.22 0.74 10.82
N GLN A 168 0.46 0.22 9.61
CA GLN A 168 0.73 1.05 8.44
C GLN A 168 -0.48 1.89 8.01
N SER A 169 -1.71 1.40 8.18
CA SER A 169 -2.92 2.20 7.96
C SER A 169 -2.94 3.44 8.87
N ARG A 170 -2.59 3.29 10.16
CA ARG A 170 -2.49 4.42 11.10
C ARG A 170 -1.36 5.38 10.73
N ASN A 171 -0.20 4.86 10.29
CA ASN A 171 0.90 5.68 9.79
C ASN A 171 0.48 6.51 8.57
N LEU A 172 -0.18 5.88 7.58
CA LEU A 172 -0.70 6.59 6.39
C LEU A 172 -1.72 7.66 6.76
N GLY A 173 -2.55 7.42 7.77
CA GLY A 173 -3.44 8.43 8.31
C GLY A 173 -2.71 9.65 8.89
N LYS A 174 -1.59 9.46 9.59
CA LYS A 174 -0.74 10.56 10.08
C LYS A 174 -0.11 11.34 8.93
N VAL A 175 0.46 10.63 7.96
CA VAL A 175 1.05 11.24 6.77
C VAL A 175 0.00 12.04 5.99
N GLY A 176 -1.19 11.46 5.76
CA GLY A 176 -2.28 12.13 5.06
C GLY A 176 -2.71 13.43 5.74
N ARG A 177 -2.80 13.46 7.08
CA ARG A 177 -3.07 14.69 7.83
C ARG A 177 -1.97 15.74 7.67
N ALA A 178 -0.70 15.36 7.78
CA ALA A 178 0.41 16.28 7.60
C ALA A 178 0.44 16.92 6.20
N ILE A 179 0.16 16.13 5.16
CA ILE A 179 0.03 16.64 3.80
C ILE A 179 -1.19 17.57 3.67
N ALA A 180 -2.32 17.22 4.29
CA ALA A 180 -3.52 18.04 4.27
C ALA A 180 -3.30 19.41 4.94
N GLU A 181 -2.53 19.48 6.02
CA GLU A 181 -2.12 20.75 6.65
C GLU A 181 -1.32 21.61 5.68
N THR A 182 -0.35 21.02 4.98
CA THR A 182 0.42 21.70 3.94
C THR A 182 -0.49 22.26 2.83
N VAL A 183 -1.44 21.47 2.33
CA VAL A 183 -2.39 21.90 1.28
C VAL A 183 -3.31 23.02 1.79
N ARG A 184 -3.78 22.95 3.02
CA ARG A 184 -4.63 24.01 3.62
C ARG A 184 -3.89 25.34 3.79
N ALA A 185 -2.58 25.28 4.00
CA ALA A 185 -1.75 26.48 4.16
C ALA A 185 -1.45 27.18 2.82
N LEU A 186 -1.76 26.57 1.67
CA LEU A 186 -1.53 27.20 0.37
C LEU A 186 -2.47 28.39 0.14
N PRO A 187 -1.93 29.58 -0.24
CA PRO A 187 -2.77 30.70 -0.62
C PRO A 187 -3.56 30.40 -1.90
N ALA A 188 -4.81 30.87 -1.96
CA ALA A 188 -5.68 30.63 -3.11
C ALA A 188 -5.10 31.15 -4.43
N SER A 189 -4.23 32.15 -4.38
CA SER A 189 -3.52 32.70 -5.56
C SER A 189 -2.56 31.69 -6.23
N GLN A 190 -2.22 30.61 -5.54
CA GLN A 190 -1.37 29.55 -6.09
C GLN A 190 -2.19 28.45 -6.82
N PHE A 191 -3.52 28.45 -6.67
CA PHE A 191 -4.34 27.43 -7.28
C PHE A 191 -4.32 27.55 -8.80
N PRO A 192 -4.31 26.43 -9.56
CA PRO A 192 -4.39 26.44 -11.01
C PRO A 192 -5.64 27.21 -11.44
N SER A 193 -5.48 28.16 -12.38
CA SER A 193 -6.61 28.84 -13.00
C SER A 193 -7.40 27.86 -13.86
N ARG A 194 -8.72 28.02 -13.89
CA ARG A 194 -9.61 27.24 -14.76
C ARG A 194 -9.34 27.50 -16.24
#